data_195a799c059343d05449259baae32b37
#
_entry.id   195a799c059343d05449259baae32b37
#
_cell.length_a   1.000
_cell.length_b   1.000
_cell.length_c   1.000
_cell.angle_alpha   90.00
_cell.angle_beta   90.00
_cell.angle_gamma   90.00
#
_symmetry.space_group_name_H-M   'P 1'
#
loop_
_entity.id
_entity.type
_entity.pdbx_description
1 polymer ?
#
loop_
_entity_poly.entity_id
_entity_poly.type
_entity_poly.pdbx_seq_one_letter_code
_entity_poly.pdbx_strand_id
1 'polypeptide(L)'
;VRQRNGLDGYIMETGFRERQGTSPHYNRIMRFAPRPGYFQADPAINRGRSPAISNDSRTWPDSWPDRQNDSADPGWKGNWNGYFGKRPAADQESFFVMDDQFYDAWNYNSDFRDSTRRGLGLRVEARGFQWANPQAGNVIFWHYDIVNEGTTDYDDNIIFGVYMDAGVGG
;
A
#
# COMPACT_ATOMS: atom_id res chain seq x y z
N VAL A 1 2.82 6.85 -16.00
CA VAL A 1 4.11 6.63 -16.67
C VAL A 1 3.84 6.25 -18.11
N ARG A 2 4.47 6.93 -19.04
CA ARG A 2 4.38 6.60 -20.46
C ARG A 2 5.48 5.59 -20.77
N GLN A 3 5.12 4.35 -20.96
CA GLN A 3 6.07 3.34 -21.40
C GLN A 3 6.20 3.35 -22.92
N ARG A 4 7.41 3.55 -23.41
CA ARG A 4 7.75 3.37 -24.83
C ARG A 4 8.35 1.97 -25.04
N ASN A 5 7.52 0.98 -25.18
CA ASN A 5 7.94 -0.36 -25.63
C ASN A 5 7.30 -0.69 -26.98
N GLY A 6 7.37 0.24 -27.94
CA GLY A 6 6.75 0.04 -29.26
C GLY A 6 5.21 0.09 -29.25
N LEU A 7 4.59 0.15 -28.10
CA LEU A 7 3.17 0.40 -27.90
C LEU A 7 3.06 1.73 -27.17
N ASP A 8 2.49 2.73 -27.83
CA ASP A 8 2.14 3.99 -27.17
C ASP A 8 1.05 3.71 -26.12
N GLY A 9 1.46 3.56 -24.88
CA GLY A 9 0.57 3.27 -23.76
C GLY A 9 1.02 3.93 -22.48
N TYR A 10 0.05 4.21 -21.62
CA TYR A 10 0.31 4.66 -20.25
C TYR A 10 0.25 3.46 -19.30
N ILE A 11 1.21 3.36 -18.41
CA ILE A 11 1.06 2.48 -17.26
C ILE A 11 0.18 3.26 -16.28
N MET A 12 -1.00 2.75 -16.05
CA MET A 12 -1.90 3.27 -15.03
C MET A 12 -2.03 2.21 -13.95
N GLU A 13 -1.54 2.53 -12.79
CA GLU A 13 -1.72 1.70 -11.61
C GLU A 13 -2.90 2.23 -10.82
N THR A 14 -3.83 1.35 -10.53
CA THR A 14 -5.00 1.64 -9.73
C THR A 14 -4.85 1.00 -8.37
N GLY A 15 -5.46 1.59 -7.36
CA GLY A 15 -5.57 0.96 -6.04
C GLY A 15 -6.18 -0.43 -6.13
N PHE A 16 -6.16 -1.15 -5.02
CA PHE A 16 -6.64 -2.53 -4.94
C PHE A 16 -8.08 -2.64 -5.44
N ARG A 17 -8.23 -3.15 -6.66
CA ARG A 17 -9.52 -3.49 -7.23
C ARG A 17 -9.40 -4.84 -7.91
N GLU A 18 -10.21 -5.77 -7.46
CA GLU A 18 -10.38 -7.03 -8.15
C GLU A 18 -11.10 -6.80 -9.47
N ARG A 19 -10.47 -7.17 -10.57
CA ARG A 19 -11.09 -7.15 -11.88
C ARG A 19 -11.49 -8.57 -12.24
N GLN A 20 -12.76 -8.79 -12.40
CA GLN A 20 -13.30 -10.05 -12.91
C GLN A 20 -13.84 -9.83 -14.32
N GLY A 21 -13.56 -10.78 -15.21
CA GLY A 21 -14.07 -10.76 -16.58
C GLY A 21 -13.36 -11.73 -17.50
N THR A 22 -13.91 -11.91 -18.69
CA THR A 22 -13.39 -12.83 -19.72
C THR A 22 -12.35 -12.18 -20.63
N SER A 23 -12.19 -10.87 -20.58
CA SER A 23 -11.17 -10.17 -21.36
C SER A 23 -9.77 -10.47 -20.81
N PRO A 24 -8.77 -10.69 -21.67
CA PRO A 24 -7.38 -10.86 -21.24
C PRO A 24 -6.87 -9.72 -20.35
N HIS A 25 -7.39 -8.51 -20.51
CA HIS A 25 -7.03 -7.37 -19.69
C HIS A 25 -7.56 -7.46 -18.26
N TYR A 26 -8.61 -8.23 -17.99
CA TYR A 26 -9.18 -8.40 -16.66
C TYR A 26 -8.43 -9.40 -15.79
N ASN A 27 -7.70 -10.31 -16.42
CA ASN A 27 -6.94 -11.35 -15.72
C ASN A 27 -5.52 -10.91 -15.38
N ARG A 28 -5.13 -9.69 -15.74
CA ARG A 28 -3.80 -9.17 -15.46
C ARG A 28 -3.80 -8.31 -14.20
N ILE A 29 -2.74 -8.44 -13.45
CA ILE A 29 -2.51 -7.61 -12.27
C ILE A 29 -2.03 -6.24 -12.74
N MET A 30 -2.87 -5.22 -12.57
CA MET A 30 -2.61 -3.83 -12.95
C MET A 30 -2.86 -2.92 -11.76
N ARG A 31 -2.36 -3.32 -10.59
CA ARG A 31 -2.68 -2.62 -9.35
C ARG A 31 -1.57 -2.76 -8.33
N PHE A 32 -1.58 -1.86 -7.39
CA PHE A 32 -0.94 -2.08 -6.11
C PHE A 32 -1.64 -3.20 -5.36
N ALA A 33 -0.86 -4.07 -4.75
CA ALA A 33 -1.37 -5.14 -3.89
C ALA A 33 -0.84 -4.94 -2.46
N PRO A 34 -1.61 -5.32 -1.43
CA PRO A 34 -1.15 -5.31 -0.06
C PRO A 34 0.14 -6.11 0.08
N ARG A 35 1.16 -5.49 0.67
CA ARG A 35 2.45 -6.12 0.89
C ARG A 35 2.36 -7.09 2.08
N PRO A 36 2.70 -8.36 1.90
CA PRO A 36 2.70 -9.33 3.00
C PRO A 36 3.61 -8.88 4.15
N GLY A 37 3.23 -9.25 5.37
CA GLY A 37 3.97 -8.92 6.58
C GLY A 37 3.55 -7.63 7.27
N TYR A 38 2.76 -6.77 6.64
CA TYR A 38 2.25 -5.53 7.24
C TYR A 38 0.84 -5.65 7.82
N PHE A 39 0.28 -6.83 7.84
CA PHE A 39 -1.02 -7.13 8.43
C PHE A 39 -1.07 -8.59 8.85
N GLN A 40 -2.02 -8.94 9.71
CA GLN A 40 -2.28 -10.34 10.07
C GLN A 40 -2.94 -11.05 8.90
N ALA A 41 -2.20 -11.98 8.31
CA ALA A 41 -2.66 -12.71 7.12
C ALA A 41 -3.54 -13.92 7.43
N ASP A 42 -3.55 -14.40 8.69
CA ASP A 42 -4.36 -15.56 9.09
C ASP A 42 -5.86 -15.21 9.05
N PRO A 43 -6.64 -15.82 8.14
CA PRO A 43 -8.07 -15.56 8.04
C PRO A 43 -8.85 -15.94 9.29
N ALA A 44 -8.34 -16.89 10.09
CA ALA A 44 -8.98 -17.29 11.34
C ALA A 44 -8.90 -16.17 12.40
N ILE A 45 -7.84 -15.37 12.37
CA ILE A 45 -7.61 -14.27 13.30
C ILE A 45 -8.23 -12.96 12.78
N ASN A 46 -7.89 -12.59 11.56
CA ASN A 46 -8.23 -11.28 10.98
C ASN A 46 -9.18 -11.37 9.77
N ARG A 47 -9.74 -12.53 9.49
CA ARG A 47 -10.60 -12.78 8.32
C ARG A 47 -9.95 -12.36 6.99
N GLY A 48 -8.62 -12.44 6.91
CA GLY A 48 -7.84 -12.04 5.73
C GLY A 48 -7.91 -10.55 5.39
N ARG A 49 -8.24 -9.68 6.34
CA ARG A 49 -8.39 -8.25 6.12
C ARG A 49 -7.09 -7.49 6.34
N SER A 50 -6.81 -6.55 5.48
CA SER A 50 -5.93 -5.42 5.71
C SER A 50 -6.79 -4.15 5.71
N PRO A 51 -6.39 -3.06 6.31
CA PRO A 51 -5.10 -2.74 6.93
C PRO A 51 -4.98 -3.23 8.38
N ALA A 52 -3.79 -3.04 8.95
CA ALA A 52 -3.63 -3.09 10.40
C ALA A 52 -4.30 -1.86 11.04
N ILE A 53 -4.90 -2.04 12.21
CA ILE A 53 -5.66 -1.01 12.93
C ILE A 53 -5.10 -0.88 14.34
N SER A 54 -4.81 0.34 14.77
CA SER A 54 -4.08 0.61 16.03
C SER A 54 -4.78 0.11 17.29
N ASN A 55 -6.10 0.10 17.30
CA ASN A 55 -6.91 -0.33 18.44
C ASN A 55 -7.36 -1.81 18.37
N ASP A 56 -6.88 -2.56 17.37
CA ASP A 56 -7.12 -4.01 17.25
C ASP A 56 -5.82 -4.75 16.91
N SER A 57 -5.12 -5.22 17.95
CA SER A 57 -3.85 -5.92 17.79
C SER A 57 -3.94 -7.25 17.02
N ARG A 58 -5.14 -7.81 16.85
CA ARG A 58 -5.35 -9.01 16.02
C ARG A 58 -5.12 -8.73 14.54
N THR A 59 -5.13 -7.46 14.15
CA THR A 59 -4.86 -7.05 12.76
C THR A 59 -3.38 -6.86 12.47
N TRP A 60 -2.54 -6.87 13.52
CA TRP A 60 -1.11 -6.61 13.39
C TRP A 60 -0.34 -7.85 12.95
N PRO A 61 0.75 -7.70 12.21
CA PRO A 61 1.65 -8.80 11.95
C PRO A 61 2.38 -9.21 13.23
N ASP A 62 2.96 -10.39 13.23
CA ASP A 62 3.78 -10.87 14.36
C ASP A 62 4.99 -9.98 14.61
N SER A 63 5.55 -9.43 13.54
CA SER A 63 6.59 -8.39 13.60
C SER A 63 6.49 -7.51 12.35
N TRP A 64 6.82 -6.22 12.50
CA TRP A 64 6.79 -5.26 11.41
C TRP A 64 8.05 -5.39 10.56
N PRO A 65 7.95 -5.63 9.22
CA PRO A 65 9.13 -5.84 8.37
C PRO A 65 10.11 -4.68 8.35
N ASP A 66 9.61 -3.46 8.42
CA ASP A 66 10.40 -2.23 8.45
C ASP A 66 11.08 -1.96 9.81
N ARG A 67 10.76 -2.77 10.82
CA ARG A 67 11.28 -2.67 12.19
C ARG A 67 12.01 -3.92 12.67
N GLN A 68 12.15 -4.93 11.82
CA GLN A 68 12.76 -6.22 12.21
C GLN A 68 14.23 -6.09 12.60
N ASN A 69 14.96 -5.18 11.96
CA ASN A 69 16.39 -5.00 12.12
C ASN A 69 16.74 -3.70 12.83
N ASP A 70 15.83 -3.15 13.60
CA ASP A 70 16.09 -1.97 14.42
C ASP A 70 16.94 -2.38 15.63
N SER A 71 18.27 -2.33 15.46
CA SER A 71 19.21 -2.67 16.52
C SER A 71 19.19 -1.67 17.67
N ALA A 72 18.70 -0.46 17.44
CA ALA A 72 18.55 0.57 18.46
C ALA A 72 17.30 0.34 19.32
N ASP A 73 16.27 -0.27 18.75
CA ASP A 73 15.04 -0.58 19.45
C ASP A 73 14.38 -1.89 18.96
N PRO A 74 14.85 -3.04 19.47
CA PRO A 74 14.32 -4.35 19.07
C PRO A 74 12.90 -4.63 19.60
N GLY A 75 12.34 -3.75 20.42
CA GLY A 75 11.07 -3.96 21.10
C GLY A 75 9.82 -3.60 20.29
N TRP A 76 9.84 -3.72 18.97
CA TRP A 76 8.68 -3.44 18.11
C TRP A 76 7.65 -4.58 18.05
N LYS A 77 8.05 -5.79 18.42
CA LYS A 77 7.12 -6.92 18.47
C LYS A 77 5.98 -6.64 19.47
N GLY A 78 4.75 -6.79 19.02
CA GLY A 78 3.57 -6.54 19.86
C GLY A 78 3.29 -5.07 20.18
N ASN A 79 3.99 -4.13 19.52
CA ASN A 79 3.70 -2.71 19.61
C ASN A 79 3.13 -2.19 18.29
N TRP A 80 2.39 -1.10 18.36
CA TRP A 80 1.89 -0.43 17.17
C TRP A 80 3.04 0.19 16.37
N ASN A 81 2.97 0.06 15.05
CA ASN A 81 3.87 0.75 14.13
C ASN A 81 3.33 2.16 13.85
N GLY A 82 3.45 3.05 14.82
CA GLY A 82 2.98 4.41 14.71
C GLY A 82 3.96 5.31 13.95
N TYR A 83 3.46 6.41 13.41
CA TYR A 83 4.28 7.37 12.67
C TYR A 83 5.39 7.98 13.54
N PHE A 84 5.09 8.29 14.79
CA PHE A 84 6.02 8.88 15.76
C PHE A 84 6.55 7.87 16.80
N GLY A 85 6.47 6.57 16.54
CA GLY A 85 6.97 5.54 17.45
C GLY A 85 5.93 4.47 17.76
N LYS A 86 6.08 3.79 18.90
CA LYS A 86 5.32 2.58 19.25
C LYS A 86 3.88 2.82 19.70
N ARG A 87 3.35 3.98 19.51
CA ARG A 87 1.99 4.36 19.92
C ARG A 87 1.27 5.07 18.76
N PRO A 88 -0.07 5.00 18.73
CA PRO A 88 -0.83 5.81 17.78
C PRO A 88 -0.74 7.31 18.16
N ALA A 89 -0.81 8.15 17.11
CA ALA A 89 -0.91 9.60 17.23
C ALA A 89 -2.37 10.08 17.23
N ALA A 90 -3.30 9.20 16.82
CA ALA A 90 -4.73 9.45 16.77
C ALA A 90 -5.47 8.45 17.66
N ASP A 91 -6.78 8.66 17.89
CA ASP A 91 -7.61 7.69 18.62
C ASP A 91 -7.72 6.37 17.87
N GLN A 92 -7.72 6.43 16.54
CA GLN A 92 -7.59 5.27 15.68
C GLN A 92 -6.67 5.59 14.50
N GLU A 93 -5.73 4.69 14.24
CA GLU A 93 -4.91 4.69 13.03
C GLU A 93 -5.12 3.41 12.24
N SER A 94 -5.07 3.53 10.92
CA SER A 94 -4.87 2.41 10.02
C SER A 94 -3.51 2.53 9.36
N PHE A 95 -2.87 1.39 9.12
CA PHE A 95 -1.59 1.33 8.45
C PHE A 95 -1.55 0.15 7.48
N PHE A 96 -1.11 0.41 6.27
CA PHE A 96 -0.85 -0.63 5.28
C PHE A 96 0.24 -0.20 4.31
N VAL A 97 0.90 -1.19 3.77
CA VAL A 97 1.89 -1.02 2.70
C VAL A 97 1.38 -1.78 1.48
N MET A 98 1.51 -1.18 0.33
CA MET A 98 1.18 -1.80 -0.95
C MET A 98 2.30 -1.53 -1.96
N ASP A 99 2.47 -2.44 -2.89
CA ASP A 99 3.42 -2.31 -3.97
C ASP A 99 2.85 -2.86 -5.29
N ASP A 100 3.58 -2.61 -6.36
CA ASP A 100 3.25 -3.05 -7.71
C ASP A 100 4.09 -4.25 -8.17
N GLN A 101 4.68 -5.00 -7.24
CA GLN A 101 5.59 -6.11 -7.52
C GLN A 101 4.99 -7.17 -8.46
N PHE A 102 3.69 -7.41 -8.33
CA PHE A 102 2.98 -8.42 -9.11
C PHE A 102 2.30 -7.86 -10.37
N TYR A 103 2.68 -6.65 -10.77
CA TYR A 103 2.14 -6.05 -11.98
C TYR A 103 2.56 -6.86 -13.21
N ASP A 104 1.62 -7.43 -13.94
CA ASP A 104 1.87 -8.35 -15.06
C ASP A 104 1.30 -7.89 -16.41
N ALA A 105 0.67 -6.72 -16.43
CA ALA A 105 0.05 -6.21 -17.66
C ALA A 105 1.07 -5.83 -18.74
N TRP A 106 2.29 -5.49 -18.33
CA TRP A 106 3.37 -5.08 -19.22
C TRP A 106 4.66 -5.78 -18.83
N ASN A 107 5.46 -6.15 -19.83
CA ASN A 107 6.78 -6.72 -19.60
C ASN A 107 7.80 -5.60 -19.33
N TYR A 108 7.78 -5.08 -18.13
CA TYR A 108 8.65 -4.02 -17.69
C TYR A 108 9.31 -4.38 -16.36
N ASN A 109 10.62 -4.17 -16.29
CA ASN A 109 11.41 -4.37 -15.09
C ASN A 109 11.93 -3.01 -14.62
N SER A 110 11.49 -2.60 -13.45
CA SER A 110 11.88 -1.33 -12.84
C SER A 110 13.25 -1.36 -12.18
N ASP A 111 13.79 -2.56 -11.93
CA ASP A 111 15.11 -2.77 -11.36
C ASP A 111 15.94 -3.68 -12.27
N PHE A 112 17.06 -3.17 -12.79
CA PHE A 112 17.94 -3.96 -13.67
C PHE A 112 18.67 -5.09 -12.92
N ARG A 113 18.73 -5.03 -11.59
CA ARG A 113 19.37 -6.03 -10.73
C ARG A 113 18.43 -7.20 -10.41
N ASP A 114 17.12 -6.98 -10.55
CA ASP A 114 16.10 -7.97 -10.23
C ASP A 114 15.03 -8.04 -11.34
N SER A 115 15.18 -9.00 -12.23
CA SER A 115 14.24 -9.23 -13.33
C SER A 115 12.87 -9.75 -12.88
N THR A 116 12.72 -10.14 -11.63
CA THR A 116 11.45 -10.60 -11.06
C THR A 116 10.61 -9.45 -10.52
N ARG A 117 11.22 -8.28 -10.25
CA ARG A 117 10.54 -7.08 -9.80
C ARG A 117 9.82 -6.42 -10.97
N ARG A 118 8.51 -6.52 -10.97
CA ARG A 118 7.63 -5.94 -11.99
C ARG A 118 7.07 -4.60 -11.55
N GLY A 119 6.23 -4.00 -12.42
CA GLY A 119 5.64 -2.70 -12.17
C GLY A 119 6.66 -1.57 -12.28
N LEU A 120 6.33 -0.44 -11.73
CA LEU A 120 7.20 0.75 -11.72
C LEU A 120 8.26 0.71 -10.62
N GLY A 121 8.22 -0.28 -9.74
CA GLY A 121 9.10 -0.34 -8.59
C GLY A 121 8.65 0.57 -7.45
N LEU A 122 7.37 0.89 -7.39
CA LEU A 122 6.83 1.79 -6.38
C LEU A 122 6.31 1.01 -5.18
N ARG A 123 6.58 1.54 -4.00
CA ARG A 123 5.98 1.15 -2.74
C ARG A 123 5.23 2.33 -2.15
N VAL A 124 4.03 2.08 -1.67
CA VAL A 124 3.20 3.09 -1.03
C VAL A 124 2.90 2.66 0.39
N GLU A 125 3.29 3.48 1.35
CA GLU A 125 2.86 3.37 2.74
C GLU A 125 1.69 4.32 2.95
N ALA A 126 0.60 3.80 3.48
CA ALA A 126 -0.59 4.58 3.72
C ALA A 126 -1.00 4.52 5.18
N ARG A 127 -1.28 5.69 5.74
CA ARG A 127 -1.79 5.85 7.10
C ARG A 127 -3.06 6.67 7.10
N GLY A 128 -4.09 6.14 7.74
CA GLY A 128 -5.31 6.88 8.02
C GLY A 128 -5.34 7.25 9.49
N PHE A 129 -5.75 8.47 9.80
CA PHE A 129 -5.85 8.99 11.17
C PHE A 129 -7.27 9.49 11.41
N GLN A 130 -7.82 9.13 12.53
CA GLN A 130 -9.15 9.58 12.97
C GLN A 130 -9.13 9.91 14.45
N TRP A 131 -9.76 11.02 14.80
CA TRP A 131 -9.94 11.48 16.18
C TRP A 131 -11.43 11.54 16.54
N ALA A 132 -11.73 11.19 17.79
CA ALA A 132 -13.09 11.28 18.34
C ALA A 132 -13.47 12.71 18.78
N ASN A 133 -12.54 13.68 18.70
CA ASN A 133 -12.80 15.07 19.02
C ASN A 133 -13.94 15.61 18.14
N PRO A 134 -14.95 16.30 18.69
CA PRO A 134 -16.07 16.86 17.93
C PRO A 134 -15.66 17.75 16.75
N GLN A 135 -14.50 18.41 16.82
CA GLN A 135 -13.98 19.24 15.74
C GLN A 135 -13.38 18.45 14.58
N ALA A 136 -12.96 17.20 14.82
CA ALA A 136 -12.29 16.34 13.83
C ALA A 136 -12.98 14.99 13.62
N GLY A 137 -14.05 14.69 14.39
CA GLY A 137 -14.70 13.39 14.38
C GLY A 137 -15.33 12.95 13.05
N ASN A 138 -15.60 13.91 12.16
CA ASN A 138 -16.16 13.66 10.84
C ASN A 138 -15.10 13.71 9.71
N VAL A 139 -13.82 13.75 10.07
CA VAL A 139 -12.72 13.88 9.12
C VAL A 139 -11.76 12.69 9.28
N ILE A 140 -11.30 12.14 8.17
CA ILE A 140 -10.22 11.17 8.13
C ILE A 140 -9.05 11.83 7.39
N PHE A 141 -7.89 11.82 8.03
CA PHE A 141 -6.65 12.31 7.42
C PHE A 141 -5.88 11.14 6.84
N TRP A 142 -5.42 11.28 5.61
CA TRP A 142 -4.61 10.28 4.93
C TRP A 142 -3.21 10.83 4.69
N HIS A 143 -2.23 10.02 5.01
CA HIS A 143 -0.83 10.27 4.70
C HIS A 143 -0.31 9.15 3.83
N TYR A 144 0.36 9.51 2.74
CA TYR A 144 0.96 8.56 1.80
C TYR A 144 2.43 8.88 1.63
N ASP A 145 3.28 7.88 1.88
CA ASP A 145 4.68 7.90 1.49
C ASP A 145 4.85 7.03 0.25
N ILE A 146 5.32 7.61 -0.84
CA ILE A 146 5.55 6.91 -2.10
C ILE A 146 7.05 6.80 -2.31
N VAL A 147 7.53 5.56 -2.33
CA VAL A 147 8.95 5.24 -2.41
C VAL A 147 9.24 4.54 -3.72
N ASN A 148 10.24 5.03 -4.46
CA ASN A 148 10.80 4.33 -5.59
C ASN A 148 11.84 3.32 -5.08
N GLU A 149 11.52 2.03 -5.16
CA GLU A 149 12.41 0.92 -4.79
C GLU A 149 13.21 0.39 -6.00
N GLY A 150 12.89 0.87 -7.20
CA GLY A 150 13.57 0.48 -8.42
C GLY A 150 14.88 1.25 -8.66
N THR A 151 15.52 0.93 -9.79
CA THR A 151 16.73 1.61 -10.26
C THR A 151 16.44 2.60 -11.40
N THR A 152 15.19 2.74 -11.77
CA THR A 152 14.75 3.69 -12.79
C THR A 152 14.35 5.00 -12.14
N ASP A 153 14.95 6.09 -12.59
CA ASP A 153 14.57 7.44 -12.19
C ASP A 153 13.32 7.89 -12.96
N TYR A 154 12.37 8.47 -12.25
CA TYR A 154 11.13 9.01 -12.81
C TYR A 154 11.10 10.52 -12.61
N ASP A 155 11.91 11.25 -13.39
CA ASP A 155 12.16 12.65 -13.14
C ASP A 155 10.97 13.58 -13.44
N ASP A 156 10.11 13.25 -14.42
CA ASP A 156 9.17 14.24 -14.94
C ASP A 156 7.72 13.77 -15.09
N ASN A 157 7.36 12.53 -14.75
CA ASN A 157 6.12 11.96 -15.25
C ASN A 157 5.31 11.14 -14.25
N ILE A 158 5.50 11.33 -12.95
CA ILE A 158 4.64 10.71 -11.94
C ILE A 158 3.51 11.68 -11.58
N ILE A 159 2.30 11.23 -11.79
CA ILE A 159 1.10 11.97 -11.39
C ILE A 159 0.41 11.13 -10.31
N PHE A 160 0.27 11.72 -9.14
CA PHE A 160 -0.60 11.20 -8.10
C PHE A 160 -2.00 11.78 -8.28
N GLY A 161 -2.99 10.91 -8.39
CA GLY A 161 -4.38 11.31 -8.52
C GLY A 161 -5.25 10.59 -7.49
N VAL A 162 -6.22 11.30 -6.94
CA VAL A 162 -7.27 10.70 -6.13
C VAL A 162 -8.53 10.66 -6.98
N TYR A 163 -9.05 9.45 -7.18
CA TYR A 163 -10.38 9.25 -7.75
C TYR A 163 -11.36 8.98 -6.62
N MET A 164 -12.37 9.80 -6.53
CA MET A 164 -13.44 9.65 -5.55
C MET A 164 -14.79 9.54 -6.27
N ASP A 165 -15.48 8.44 -6.01
CA ASP A 165 -16.84 8.19 -6.47
C ASP A 165 -17.73 8.07 -5.21
N ALA A 166 -18.27 9.20 -4.80
CA ALA A 166 -19.12 9.27 -3.62
C ALA A 166 -20.57 8.93 -4.02
N GLY A 167 -20.97 7.68 -3.84
CA GLY A 167 -22.38 7.30 -3.88
C GLY A 167 -23.09 7.77 -2.61
N VAL A 168 -23.80 8.87 -2.67
CA VAL A 168 -24.65 9.38 -1.57
C VAL A 168 -26.10 9.08 -1.90
N GLY A 169 -26.71 8.22 -1.10
CA GLY A 169 -28.13 7.94 -1.16
C GLY A 169 -28.52 6.94 -2.26
N GLY A 170 -28.48 5.68 -1.94
CA GLY A 170 -29.16 4.60 -2.67
C GLY A 170 -30.47 4.25 -2.05
#